data_3a1c4c65cd1a582a3613027b0d3f8f4e
#
_entry.id   3a1c4c65cd1a582a3613027b0d3f8f4e
#
_cell.length_a   1.000
_cell.length_b   1.000
_cell.length_c   1.000
_cell.angle_alpha   90.00
_cell.angle_beta   90.00
_cell.angle_gamma   90.00
#
_symmetry.space_group_name_H-M   'P 1'
#
loop_
_entity.id
_entity.type
_entity.pdbx_description
1 polymer ?
#
loop_
_entity_poly.entity_id
_entity_poly.type
_entity_poly.pdbx_seq_one_letter_code
_entity_poly.pdbx_strand_id
1 'polypeptide(L)'
;MRAIAYTHAGLPIDDARALIDIELELPQPGPRDLRVAVRAVAVNPVDTKVRRGVATDGPRVLGWDAVGIVDAVGSEVTLFQPGDAVYYAGVIDRPGSNAEYQLV
;
A
#
# COMPACT_ATOMS: atom_id res chain seq x y z
N MET A 1 -10.03 -3.69 -6.21
CA MET A 1 -8.62 -3.85 -6.62
C MET A 1 -7.97 -5.03 -5.92
N ARG A 2 -6.98 -5.63 -6.53
CA ARG A 2 -6.20 -6.69 -5.91
C ARG A 2 -5.13 -6.12 -5.00
N ALA A 3 -4.88 -6.80 -3.90
CA ALA A 3 -3.81 -6.47 -2.98
C ALA A 3 -3.26 -7.76 -2.34
N ILE A 4 -2.07 -7.64 -1.74
CA ILE A 4 -1.48 -8.70 -0.94
C ILE A 4 -1.39 -8.20 0.51
N ALA A 5 -1.90 -9.01 1.43
CA ALA A 5 -2.01 -8.62 2.84
C ALA A 5 -1.65 -9.78 3.77
N TYR A 6 -1.45 -9.47 5.03
CA TYR A 6 -1.45 -10.47 6.10
C TYR A 6 -2.60 -10.21 7.07
N THR A 7 -3.08 -11.28 7.68
CA THR A 7 -4.12 -11.25 8.73
C THR A 7 -3.63 -11.84 10.04
N HIS A 8 -2.55 -12.62 9.99
CA HIS A 8 -1.94 -13.28 11.14
C HIS A 8 -0.46 -12.93 11.19
N ALA A 9 -0.07 -12.08 12.14
CA ALA A 9 1.32 -11.69 12.32
C ALA A 9 2.19 -12.89 12.77
N GLY A 10 3.43 -12.91 12.33
CA GLY A 10 4.44 -13.84 12.82
C GLY A 10 4.43 -15.24 12.23
N LEU A 11 3.55 -15.56 11.29
CA LEU A 11 3.57 -16.87 10.62
C LEU A 11 4.86 -17.04 9.81
N PRO A 12 5.42 -18.27 9.72
CA PRO A 12 6.53 -18.56 8.83
C PRO A 12 6.16 -18.20 7.38
N ILE A 13 7.13 -17.72 6.61
CA ILE A 13 6.85 -17.26 5.23
C ILE A 13 6.39 -18.38 4.29
N ASP A 14 6.71 -19.62 4.60
CA ASP A 14 6.25 -20.79 3.86
C ASP A 14 4.84 -21.26 4.26
N ASP A 15 4.23 -20.66 5.28
CA ASP A 15 2.82 -20.86 5.60
C ASP A 15 1.96 -20.16 4.54
N ALA A 16 0.97 -20.87 3.98
CA ALA A 16 0.10 -20.32 2.95
C ALA A 16 -0.71 -19.09 3.42
N ARG A 17 -0.85 -18.90 4.73
CA ARG A 17 -1.56 -17.76 5.34
C ARG A 17 -0.64 -16.57 5.66
N ALA A 18 0.67 -16.71 5.46
CA ALA A 18 1.64 -15.66 5.81
C ALA A 18 1.41 -14.37 5.03
N LEU A 19 1.09 -14.51 3.75
CA LEU A 19 0.65 -13.44 2.85
C LEU A 19 -0.47 -14.02 1.97
N ILE A 20 -1.54 -13.28 1.81
CA ILE A 20 -2.72 -13.71 1.06
C ILE A 20 -3.13 -12.70 0.02
N ASP A 21 -3.64 -13.18 -1.09
CA ASP A 21 -4.30 -12.33 -2.09
C ASP A 21 -5.70 -11.93 -1.60
N ILE A 22 -6.01 -10.66 -1.71
CA ILE A 22 -7.32 -10.12 -1.31
C ILE A 22 -7.87 -9.16 -2.35
N GLU A 23 -9.17 -8.99 -2.34
CA GLU A 23 -9.87 -7.92 -3.08
C GLU A 23 -10.28 -6.81 -2.12
N LEU A 24 -10.01 -5.57 -2.50
CA LEU A 24 -10.38 -4.38 -1.76
C LEU A 24 -11.15 -3.42 -2.66
N GLU A 25 -11.95 -2.57 -2.06
CA GLU A 25 -12.53 -1.44 -2.78
C GLU A 25 -11.42 -0.48 -3.21
N LEU A 26 -11.64 0.18 -4.35
CA LEU A 26 -10.73 1.23 -4.83
C LEU A 26 -10.77 2.40 -3.83
N PRO A 27 -9.64 2.75 -3.19
CA PRO A 27 -9.65 3.78 -2.17
C PRO A 27 -9.94 5.16 -2.79
N GLN A 28 -10.71 5.97 -2.10
CA GLN A 28 -11.00 7.33 -2.52
C GLN A 28 -10.05 8.31 -1.84
N PRO A 29 -9.41 9.21 -2.60
CA PRO A 29 -8.48 10.18 -2.02
C PRO A 29 -9.17 11.09 -1.01
N GLY A 30 -8.55 11.29 0.15
CA GLY A 30 -8.88 12.39 1.02
C GLY A 30 -8.44 13.72 0.40
N PRO A 31 -8.75 14.88 1.03
CA PRO A 31 -8.50 16.19 0.43
C PRO A 31 -7.06 16.44 -0.03
N ARG A 32 -6.09 15.88 0.66
CA ARG A 32 -4.65 16.06 0.39
C ARG A 32 -3.95 14.82 -0.14
N ASP A 33 -4.69 13.77 -0.45
CA ASP A 33 -4.13 12.51 -0.93
C ASP A 33 -3.96 12.50 -2.44
N LEU A 34 -2.93 11.77 -2.88
CA LEU A 34 -2.86 11.25 -4.25
C LEU A 34 -3.31 9.80 -4.21
N ARG A 35 -4.09 9.37 -5.21
CA ARG A 35 -4.24 7.94 -5.51
C ARG A 35 -3.27 7.59 -6.62
N VAL A 36 -2.37 6.68 -6.32
CA VAL A 36 -1.31 6.27 -7.25
C VAL A 36 -1.63 4.87 -7.78
N ALA A 37 -1.65 4.72 -9.10
CA ALA A 37 -1.63 3.43 -9.77
C ALA A 37 -0.20 2.90 -9.67
N VAL A 38 0.02 1.92 -8.79
CA VAL A 38 1.35 1.41 -8.45
C VAL A 38 1.92 0.61 -9.61
N ARG A 39 3.17 0.90 -9.99
CA ARG A 39 3.89 0.21 -11.07
C ARG A 39 4.98 -0.70 -10.57
N ALA A 40 5.69 -0.29 -9.51
CA ALA A 40 6.71 -1.11 -8.87
C ALA A 40 6.84 -0.72 -7.41
N VAL A 41 7.27 -1.69 -6.61
CA VAL A 41 7.49 -1.52 -5.18
C VAL A 41 8.86 -2.05 -4.80
N ALA A 42 9.44 -1.52 -3.73
CA ALA A 42 10.62 -2.10 -3.11
C ALA A 42 10.22 -2.83 -1.83
N VAL A 43 10.78 -4.02 -1.62
CA VAL A 43 10.65 -4.74 -0.37
C VAL A 43 11.82 -4.35 0.53
N ASN A 44 11.49 -3.89 1.73
CA ASN A 44 12.47 -3.41 2.69
C ASN A 44 12.39 -4.18 4.02
N PRO A 45 13.40 -4.11 4.88
CA PRO A 45 13.34 -4.75 6.20
C PRO A 45 12.12 -4.39 7.04
N VAL A 46 11.59 -3.17 6.89
CA VAL A 46 10.38 -2.74 7.61
C VAL A 46 9.17 -3.61 7.25
N ASP A 47 9.04 -4.04 6.02
CA ASP A 47 7.96 -4.93 5.58
C ASP A 47 7.96 -6.22 6.39
N THR A 48 9.12 -6.84 6.51
CA THR A 48 9.28 -8.10 7.23
C THR A 48 9.10 -7.93 8.73
N LYS A 49 9.56 -6.83 9.29
CA LYS A 49 9.42 -6.53 10.72
C LYS A 49 7.96 -6.31 11.10
N VAL A 50 7.21 -5.56 10.30
CA VAL A 50 5.78 -5.32 10.54
C VAL A 50 5.00 -6.63 10.41
N ARG A 51 5.21 -7.40 9.36
CA ARG A 51 4.55 -8.70 9.19
C ARG A 51 4.82 -9.65 10.35
N ARG A 52 6.04 -9.64 10.85
CA ARG A 52 6.46 -10.55 11.93
C ARG A 52 5.89 -10.15 13.28
N GLY A 53 5.87 -8.87 13.60
CA GLY A 53 5.68 -8.40 14.98
C GLY A 53 4.45 -7.53 15.24
N VAL A 54 3.72 -7.09 14.21
CA VAL A 54 2.59 -6.18 14.42
C VAL A 54 1.29 -6.92 14.15
N ALA A 55 0.55 -7.17 15.22
CA ALA A 55 -0.80 -7.72 15.11
C ALA A 55 -1.70 -6.75 14.35
N THR A 56 -2.65 -7.28 13.60
CA THR A 56 -3.58 -6.48 12.81
C THR A 56 -5.01 -6.90 13.08
N ASP A 57 -5.91 -5.94 13.02
CA ASP A 57 -7.33 -6.15 13.08
C ASP A 57 -7.89 -6.12 11.65
N GLY A 58 -7.99 -7.28 11.04
CA GLY A 58 -8.32 -7.42 9.63
C GLY A 58 -7.08 -7.40 8.72
N PRO A 59 -7.25 -7.45 7.39
CA PRO A 59 -6.14 -7.48 6.45
C PRO A 59 -5.29 -6.21 6.50
N ARG A 60 -3.95 -6.38 6.55
CA ARG A 60 -3.01 -5.27 6.46
C ARG A 60 -2.13 -5.43 5.23
N VAL A 61 -2.15 -4.40 4.38
CA VAL A 61 -1.31 -4.30 3.19
C VAL A 61 0.03 -3.68 3.56
N LEU A 62 1.11 -4.34 3.18
CA LEU A 62 2.48 -3.90 3.40
C LEU A 62 3.01 -3.10 2.21
N GLY A 63 4.24 -2.59 2.34
CA GLY A 63 4.94 -1.87 1.29
C GLY A 63 4.87 -0.36 1.49
N TRP A 64 6.04 0.31 1.42
CA TRP A 64 6.11 1.75 1.67
C TRP A 64 6.95 2.51 0.64
N ASP A 65 7.79 1.83 -0.12
CA ASP A 65 8.53 2.46 -1.23
C ASP A 65 7.94 2.01 -2.55
N ALA A 66 7.50 2.96 -3.35
CA ALA A 66 6.85 2.65 -4.62
C ALA A 66 7.09 3.72 -5.68
N VAL A 67 6.85 3.34 -6.91
CA VAL A 67 6.72 4.23 -8.06
C VAL A 67 5.40 3.95 -8.76
N GLY A 68 4.82 4.96 -9.36
CA GLY A 68 3.57 4.79 -10.11
C GLY A 68 3.14 6.06 -10.81
N ILE A 69 1.90 6.02 -11.26
CA ILE A 69 1.28 7.15 -11.97
C ILE A 69 0.11 7.64 -11.12
N VAL A 70 0.03 8.95 -10.93
CA VAL A 70 -1.11 9.56 -10.25
C VAL A 70 -2.37 9.29 -11.07
N ASP A 71 -3.38 8.69 -10.43
CA ASP A 71 -4.66 8.32 -11.04
C ASP A 71 -5.77 9.32 -10.66
N ALA A 72 -5.73 9.79 -9.41
CA ALA A 72 -6.67 10.78 -8.91
C ALA A 72 -6.01 11.60 -7.80
N VAL A 73 -6.53 12.79 -7.56
CA VAL A 73 -6.02 13.69 -6.51
C VAL A 73 -7.18 14.19 -5.66
N GLY A 74 -6.88 14.45 -4.39
CA GLY A 74 -7.81 15.12 -3.48
C GLY A 74 -8.07 16.57 -3.87
N SER A 75 -9.15 17.15 -3.33
CA SER A 75 -9.63 18.48 -3.71
C SER A 75 -8.68 19.62 -3.35
N GLU A 76 -7.77 19.41 -2.39
CA GLU A 76 -6.79 20.42 -1.94
C GLU A 76 -5.39 20.19 -2.53
N VAL A 77 -5.20 19.21 -3.39
CA VAL A 77 -3.91 18.94 -4.03
C VAL A 77 -3.68 19.92 -5.17
N THR A 78 -2.52 20.60 -5.14
CA THR A 78 -2.14 21.62 -6.13
C THR A 78 -0.84 21.30 -6.86
N LEU A 79 0.05 20.50 -6.26
CA LEU A 79 1.39 20.23 -6.81
C LEU A 79 1.43 19.08 -7.80
N PHE A 80 0.41 18.23 -7.82
CA PHE A 80 0.34 17.03 -8.65
C PHE A 80 -0.99 16.97 -9.38
N GLN A 81 -0.99 16.26 -10.50
CA GLN A 81 -2.21 16.04 -11.30
C GLN A 81 -2.23 14.61 -11.85
N PRO A 82 -3.40 14.09 -12.21
CA PRO A 82 -3.50 12.79 -12.85
C PRO A 82 -2.59 12.72 -14.09
N GLY A 83 -1.87 11.60 -14.22
CA GLY A 83 -0.88 11.38 -15.27
C GLY A 83 0.56 11.62 -14.84
N ASP A 84 0.80 12.28 -13.73
CA ASP A 84 2.16 12.51 -13.23
C ASP A 84 2.81 11.20 -12.80
N ALA A 85 4.07 11.01 -13.19
CA ALA A 85 4.91 9.92 -12.68
C ALA A 85 5.50 10.33 -11.33
N VAL A 86 5.36 9.48 -10.34
CA VAL A 86 5.80 9.76 -8.97
C VAL A 86 6.56 8.58 -8.37
N TYR A 87 7.44 8.88 -7.43
CA TYR A 87 8.03 7.90 -6.51
C TYR A 87 7.94 8.45 -5.10
N TYR A 88 7.83 7.56 -4.12
CA TYR A 88 7.61 7.99 -2.74
C TYR A 88 7.96 6.91 -1.73
N ALA A 89 8.15 7.34 -0.50
CA ALA A 89 8.08 6.52 0.70
C ALA A 89 6.75 6.82 1.40
N GLY A 90 5.92 5.79 1.55
CA GLY A 90 4.62 5.93 2.22
C GLY A 90 4.74 5.98 3.74
N VAL A 91 3.62 6.13 4.41
CA VAL A 91 3.51 6.21 5.87
C VAL A 91 3.15 4.84 6.44
N ILE A 92 3.88 4.41 7.47
CA ILE A 92 3.79 3.05 8.00
C ILE A 92 2.43 2.72 8.64
N ASP A 93 1.67 3.70 9.05
CA ASP A 93 0.37 3.53 9.71
C ASP A 93 -0.82 3.58 8.73
N ARG A 94 -0.55 3.65 7.43
CA ARG A 94 -1.57 3.59 6.37
C ARG A 94 -1.40 2.30 5.55
N PRO A 95 -2.45 1.86 4.82
CA PRO A 95 -2.31 0.74 3.88
C PRO A 95 -1.19 0.96 2.89
N GLY A 96 -0.41 -0.09 2.63
CA GLY A 96 0.82 0.00 1.87
C GLY A 96 0.66 -0.17 0.36
N SER A 97 1.82 -0.31 -0.29
CA SER A 97 1.95 -0.30 -1.75
C SER A 97 1.80 -1.68 -2.41
N ASN A 98 1.66 -2.76 -1.63
CA ASN A 98 1.45 -4.09 -2.21
C ASN A 98 -0.01 -4.26 -2.66
N ALA A 99 -0.46 -3.34 -3.50
CA ALA A 99 -1.80 -3.23 -4.05
C ALA A 99 -1.74 -2.55 -5.43
N GLU A 100 -2.80 -2.66 -6.21
CA GLU A 100 -2.86 -2.00 -7.50
C GLU A 100 -2.89 -0.47 -7.38
N TYR A 101 -3.50 0.05 -6.31
CA TYR A 101 -3.58 1.49 -6.03
C TYR A 101 -3.27 1.75 -4.56
N GLN A 102 -2.64 2.89 -4.30
CA GLN A 102 -2.34 3.35 -2.94
C GLN A 102 -2.64 4.83 -2.79
N LEU A 103 -3.13 5.21 -1.60
CA LEU A 103 -3.24 6.62 -1.21
C LEU A 103 -1.95 7.08 -0.51
N VAL A 104 -1.43 8.22 -0.93
CA VAL A 104 -0.24 8.86 -0.33
C VAL A 104 -0.44 10.36 -0.19
#